data_00820da9448e3c6a15cfddda1821e1c8
#
_entry.id   00820da9448e3c6a15cfddda1821e1c8
#
_cell.length_a   1.000
_cell.length_b   1.000
_cell.length_c   1.000
_cell.angle_alpha   90.00
_cell.angle_beta   90.00
_cell.angle_gamma   90.00
#
_symmetry.space_group_name_H-M   'P 1'
#
loop_
_entity.id
_entity.type
_entity.pdbx_description
1 polymer ?
#
loop_
_entity_poly.entity_id
_entity_poly.type
_entity_poly.pdbx_seq_one_letter_code
_entity_poly.pdbx_strand_id
1 'polypeptide(L)'
;MAGSIFNKAAQGAGETVPGWFRRLPWLALIVIAVFLYTPFYTIDSGNVGVTKTLGTVDLEEVGPGLHLRLPFITEVRQFSAKENSFDLTDLTPKAADNLSLRELDVTVFYKAAQDKIADLTVKYSATEERGPQGVFYPAYGVVWREARGAVYEVVAGIDSLLLHKEREILQDSVLKLLQARLDAKDPGVFSIQRVVVRALNTDPSIEQSIQLAVQNQKKLEAKKIEVEIASKEADIEVAKAQGIARANQIINASLTAEYLQHEINMALAEFAKHDGQAVVIPANMQGFQLMLNRDALRRGVATPVKPP
;
A
#
# COMPACT_ATOMS: atom_id res chain seq x y z
N MET A 1 -69.33 -87.59 0.15
CA MET A 1 -67.88 -87.78 -0.22
C MET A 1 -67.33 -86.52 -0.83
N ALA A 2 -66.96 -85.52 -0.06
CA ALA A 2 -66.32 -84.32 -0.53
C ALA A 2 -65.69 -83.58 0.70
N GLY A 3 -64.70 -84.12 1.34
CA GLY A 3 -64.15 -83.59 2.57
C GLY A 3 -62.67 -83.93 2.84
N SER A 4 -61.95 -84.50 1.87
CA SER A 4 -60.59 -84.96 2.23
C SER A 4 -59.48 -84.49 1.27
N ILE A 5 -59.73 -83.53 0.41
CA ILE A 5 -58.71 -83.06 -0.61
C ILE A 5 -58.10 -81.66 -0.22
N PHE A 6 -58.71 -80.94 0.75
CA PHE A 6 -58.22 -79.61 1.09
C PHE A 6 -57.26 -79.59 2.28
N ASN A 7 -56.95 -80.72 2.93
CA ASN A 7 -56.09 -80.77 4.07
C ASN A 7 -54.62 -81.24 3.81
N LYS A 8 -54.24 -81.42 2.55
CA LYS A 8 -52.92 -81.91 2.17
C LYS A 8 -52.01 -80.82 1.49
N ALA A 9 -52.51 -79.58 1.32
CA ALA A 9 -51.78 -78.49 0.73
C ALA A 9 -51.16 -77.52 1.71
N ALA A 10 -51.40 -77.73 3.05
CA ALA A 10 -50.90 -76.83 4.06
C ALA A 10 -49.69 -77.31 4.94
N GLN A 11 -49.07 -78.46 4.47
CA GLN A 11 -47.95 -79.08 5.22
C GLN A 11 -46.64 -79.18 4.43
N GLY A 12 -46.38 -78.27 3.47
CA GLY A 12 -45.20 -78.35 2.60
C GLY A 12 -44.42 -77.09 2.39
N ALA A 13 -44.44 -76.11 3.27
CA ALA A 13 -43.63 -74.93 3.13
C ALA A 13 -42.95 -74.50 4.46
N GLY A 14 -42.37 -75.51 5.12
CA GLY A 14 -41.35 -75.25 6.14
C GLY A 14 -39.96 -75.22 5.49
N GLU A 15 -39.75 -74.35 4.51
CA GLU A 15 -38.38 -74.08 4.04
C GLU A 15 -37.61 -73.44 5.23
N THR A 16 -36.73 -74.25 5.82
CA THR A 16 -35.74 -73.77 6.80
C THR A 16 -34.86 -72.75 6.11
N VAL A 17 -35.23 -71.48 6.28
CA VAL A 17 -34.39 -70.34 5.83
C VAL A 17 -33.01 -70.60 6.42
N PRO A 18 -31.98 -70.81 5.58
CA PRO A 18 -30.64 -71.13 6.05
C PRO A 18 -30.18 -70.06 7.04
N GLY A 19 -29.53 -70.47 8.13
CA GLY A 19 -29.21 -69.61 9.29
C GLY A 19 -28.39 -68.34 8.94
N TRP A 20 -27.85 -68.27 7.77
CA TRP A 20 -27.19 -67.06 7.27
C TRP A 20 -28.20 -65.95 6.89
N PHE A 21 -29.42 -66.29 6.46
CA PHE A 21 -30.48 -65.30 6.19
C PHE A 21 -30.97 -64.60 7.46
N ARG A 22 -30.92 -65.26 8.64
CA ARG A 22 -31.17 -64.60 9.93
C ARG A 22 -30.15 -63.60 10.34
N ARG A 23 -28.93 -63.68 9.76
CA ARG A 23 -27.81 -62.70 10.01
C ARG A 23 -27.83 -61.58 8.98
N LEU A 24 -28.55 -61.68 7.86
CA LEU A 24 -28.64 -60.67 6.80
C LEU A 24 -29.12 -59.28 7.34
N PRO A 25 -30.19 -59.20 8.20
CA PRO A 25 -30.62 -57.91 8.73
C PRO A 25 -29.56 -57.28 9.63
N TRP A 26 -28.80 -58.08 10.37
CA TRP A 26 -27.69 -57.58 11.21
C TRP A 26 -26.52 -57.06 10.37
N LEU A 27 -26.19 -57.76 9.28
CA LEU A 27 -25.18 -57.27 8.30
C LEU A 27 -25.66 -55.99 7.61
N ALA A 28 -26.93 -55.94 7.23
CA ALA A 28 -27.52 -54.74 6.63
C ALA A 28 -27.47 -53.55 7.63
N LEU A 29 -27.77 -53.80 8.90
CA LEU A 29 -27.74 -52.79 9.97
C LEU A 29 -26.30 -52.30 10.22
N ILE A 30 -25.30 -53.19 10.15
CA ILE A 30 -23.88 -52.82 10.25
C ILE A 30 -23.44 -51.97 9.04
N VAL A 31 -23.84 -52.35 7.82
CA VAL A 31 -23.55 -51.61 6.61
C VAL A 31 -24.23 -50.23 6.64
N ILE A 32 -25.48 -50.16 7.06
CA ILE A 32 -26.20 -48.90 7.25
C ILE A 32 -25.53 -48.05 8.36
N ALA A 33 -25.12 -48.64 9.48
CA ALA A 33 -24.39 -47.92 10.53
C ALA A 33 -23.05 -47.40 10.05
N VAL A 34 -22.29 -48.15 9.26
CA VAL A 34 -21.02 -47.70 8.64
C VAL A 34 -21.29 -46.60 7.61
N PHE A 35 -22.41 -46.69 6.87
CA PHE A 35 -22.79 -45.68 5.86
C PHE A 35 -23.32 -44.39 6.51
N LEU A 36 -23.98 -44.48 7.68
CA LEU A 36 -24.44 -43.34 8.49
C LEU A 36 -23.29 -42.66 9.23
N TYR A 37 -22.15 -43.32 9.44
CA TYR A 37 -20.98 -42.77 10.14
C TYR A 37 -20.07 -41.97 9.21
N THR A 38 -20.67 -41.03 8.45
CA THR A 38 -19.98 -40.01 7.61
C THR A 38 -18.84 -40.52 6.69
N PRO A 39 -19.13 -41.36 5.69
CA PRO A 39 -18.11 -41.72 4.70
C PRO A 39 -17.80 -40.57 3.74
N PHE A 40 -18.63 -39.52 3.77
CA PHE A 40 -18.47 -38.38 2.90
C PHE A 40 -17.77 -37.23 3.63
N TYR A 41 -16.91 -36.54 2.91
CA TYR A 41 -16.33 -35.28 3.33
C TYR A 41 -16.27 -34.30 2.17
N THR A 42 -16.30 -33.03 2.49
CA THR A 42 -16.23 -31.96 1.51
C THR A 42 -14.95 -31.18 1.70
N ILE A 43 -14.31 -30.81 0.61
CA ILE A 43 -13.17 -29.89 0.58
C ILE A 43 -13.68 -28.59 -0.03
N ASP A 44 -13.52 -27.49 0.68
CA ASP A 44 -13.95 -26.19 0.24
C ASP A 44 -13.09 -25.66 -0.92
N SER A 45 -13.69 -24.82 -1.76
CA SER A 45 -12.98 -24.20 -2.87
C SER A 45 -11.79 -23.38 -2.35
N GLY A 46 -10.62 -23.63 -2.96
CA GLY A 46 -9.34 -23.02 -2.59
C GLY A 46 -8.61 -23.70 -1.43
N ASN A 47 -9.12 -24.84 -0.94
CA ASN A 47 -8.42 -25.75 -0.04
C ASN A 47 -8.03 -27.03 -0.79
N VAL A 48 -7.07 -27.75 -0.23
CA VAL A 48 -6.59 -29.04 -0.72
C VAL A 48 -6.65 -30.04 0.42
N GLY A 49 -7.13 -31.25 0.14
CA GLY A 49 -7.15 -32.37 1.08
C GLY A 49 -5.90 -33.21 0.95
N VAL A 50 -5.27 -33.50 2.08
CA VAL A 50 -4.22 -34.50 2.18
C VAL A 50 -4.79 -35.68 2.96
N THR A 51 -4.77 -36.87 2.37
CA THR A 51 -5.25 -38.10 2.97
C THR A 51 -4.12 -38.86 3.65
N LYS A 52 -4.42 -39.38 4.83
CA LYS A 52 -3.51 -40.24 5.57
C LYS A 52 -4.19 -41.58 5.83
N THR A 53 -3.70 -42.63 5.20
CA THR A 53 -4.27 -43.98 5.30
C THR A 53 -3.35 -44.87 6.14
N LEU A 54 -3.87 -45.38 7.27
CA LEU A 54 -3.10 -46.25 8.20
C LEU A 54 -1.74 -45.66 8.62
N GLY A 55 -1.65 -44.32 8.71
CA GLY A 55 -0.40 -43.65 9.09
C GLY A 55 0.48 -43.23 7.93
N THR A 56 0.22 -43.68 6.71
CA THR A 56 0.94 -43.24 5.51
C THR A 56 0.20 -42.08 4.86
N VAL A 57 0.92 -41.03 4.51
CA VAL A 57 0.38 -39.86 3.79
C VAL A 57 0.38 -40.18 2.30
N ASP A 58 -0.79 -40.02 1.66
CA ASP A 58 -0.89 -40.08 0.21
C ASP A 58 -0.31 -38.80 -0.37
N LEU A 59 0.60 -38.95 -1.35
CA LEU A 59 1.24 -37.81 -2.03
C LEU A 59 0.34 -37.19 -3.12
N GLU A 60 -0.80 -37.80 -3.40
CA GLU A 60 -1.79 -37.28 -4.35
C GLU A 60 -2.77 -36.39 -3.60
N GLU A 61 -2.78 -35.10 -3.94
CA GLU A 61 -3.66 -34.12 -3.35
C GLU A 61 -5.10 -34.30 -3.83
N VAL A 62 -6.03 -34.19 -2.89
CA VAL A 62 -7.46 -34.22 -3.19
C VAL A 62 -7.98 -32.81 -3.39
N GLY A 63 -8.50 -32.52 -4.59
CA GLY A 63 -9.03 -31.20 -4.94
C GLY A 63 -10.36 -30.87 -4.23
N PRO A 64 -10.88 -29.65 -4.47
CA PRO A 64 -12.19 -29.23 -3.93
C PRO A 64 -13.32 -30.10 -4.43
N GLY A 65 -14.30 -30.37 -3.58
CA GLY A 65 -15.50 -31.16 -3.91
C GLY A 65 -15.92 -32.13 -2.83
N LEU A 66 -16.85 -33.00 -3.22
CA LEU A 66 -17.35 -34.08 -2.38
C LEU A 66 -16.55 -35.36 -2.63
N HIS A 67 -15.96 -35.92 -1.58
CA HIS A 67 -15.13 -37.11 -1.66
C HIS A 67 -15.61 -38.17 -0.68
N LEU A 68 -15.24 -39.42 -0.97
CA LEU A 68 -15.52 -40.58 -0.15
C LEU A 68 -14.26 -40.95 0.66
N ARG A 69 -14.41 -41.21 1.95
CA ARG A 69 -13.34 -41.74 2.79
C ARG A 69 -13.75 -43.07 3.42
N LEU A 70 -12.77 -43.91 3.71
CA LEU A 70 -13.01 -45.09 4.53
C LEU A 70 -12.95 -44.70 6.03
N PRO A 71 -14.08 -44.74 6.76
CA PRO A 71 -14.10 -44.42 8.16
C PRO A 71 -13.16 -45.34 8.93
N PHE A 72 -12.51 -44.82 9.99
CA PHE A 72 -11.52 -45.49 10.85
C PHE A 72 -10.12 -45.74 10.23
N ILE A 73 -9.99 -45.72 8.91
CA ILE A 73 -8.73 -46.06 8.23
C ILE A 73 -8.08 -44.80 7.65
N THR A 74 -8.89 -43.87 7.14
CA THR A 74 -8.41 -42.67 6.46
C THR A 74 -8.71 -41.42 7.27
N GLU A 75 -7.69 -40.68 7.62
CA GLU A 75 -7.75 -39.32 8.16
C GLU A 75 -7.56 -38.35 7.00
N VAL A 76 -8.41 -37.32 6.92
CA VAL A 76 -8.29 -36.26 5.92
C VAL A 76 -7.99 -34.95 6.62
N ARG A 77 -6.94 -34.29 6.18
CA ARG A 77 -6.57 -32.94 6.64
C ARG A 77 -6.75 -31.96 5.49
N GLN A 78 -7.40 -30.86 5.76
CA GLN A 78 -7.58 -29.79 4.76
C GLN A 78 -6.53 -28.71 4.98
N PHE A 79 -5.85 -28.33 3.92
CA PHE A 79 -4.86 -27.28 3.89
C PHE A 79 -5.34 -26.12 3.03
N SER A 80 -5.03 -24.90 3.45
CA SER A 80 -5.32 -23.71 2.66
C SER A 80 -4.32 -23.59 1.51
N ALA A 81 -4.84 -23.60 0.28
CA ALA A 81 -4.07 -23.26 -0.91
C ALA A 81 -4.28 -21.80 -1.35
N LYS A 82 -5.02 -21.02 -0.53
CA LYS A 82 -5.22 -19.59 -0.68
C LYS A 82 -4.02 -18.82 -0.17
N GLU A 83 -4.06 -17.51 -0.30
CA GLU A 83 -3.12 -16.63 0.37
C GLU A 83 -3.33 -16.73 1.88
N ASN A 84 -2.31 -17.12 2.60
CA ASN A 84 -2.29 -17.20 4.05
C ASN A 84 -1.43 -16.07 4.60
N SER A 85 -1.79 -15.56 5.77
CA SER A 85 -1.01 -14.53 6.44
C SER A 85 -0.71 -14.93 7.87
N PHE A 86 0.42 -14.46 8.37
CA PHE A 86 0.78 -14.55 9.77
C PHE A 86 1.47 -13.26 10.22
N ASP A 87 1.37 -13.03 11.51
CA ASP A 87 1.97 -11.88 12.16
C ASP A 87 3.23 -12.31 12.92
N LEU A 88 4.29 -11.54 12.70
CA LEU A 88 5.47 -11.51 13.54
C LEU A 88 5.33 -10.28 14.44
N THR A 89 5.06 -10.48 15.70
CA THR A 89 4.84 -9.42 16.67
C THR A 89 5.99 -9.34 17.67
N ASP A 90 6.17 -8.16 18.26
CA ASP A 90 7.15 -7.92 19.33
C ASP A 90 8.59 -8.28 18.95
N LEU A 91 8.97 -8.09 17.68
CA LEU A 91 10.34 -8.32 17.26
C LEU A 91 11.23 -7.17 17.77
N THR A 92 12.41 -7.55 18.29
CA THR A 92 13.39 -6.59 18.84
C THR A 92 14.75 -6.72 18.15
N PRO A 93 14.83 -6.57 16.80
CA PRO A 93 16.09 -6.62 16.11
C PRO A 93 16.92 -5.38 16.36
N LYS A 94 18.23 -5.49 16.09
CA LYS A 94 19.16 -4.35 16.10
C LYS A 94 19.41 -3.89 14.67
N ALA A 95 19.35 -2.59 14.46
CA ALA A 95 19.71 -1.96 13.19
C ALA A 95 21.23 -1.88 12.99
N ALA A 96 21.69 -1.49 11.80
CA ALA A 96 23.10 -1.40 11.46
C ALA A 96 23.91 -0.44 12.35
N ASP A 97 23.25 0.60 12.86
CA ASP A 97 23.81 1.56 13.82
C ASP A 97 23.82 1.07 15.30
N ASN A 98 23.57 -0.23 15.52
CA ASN A 98 23.42 -0.88 16.82
C ASN A 98 22.23 -0.38 17.68
N LEU A 99 21.35 0.41 17.14
CA LEU A 99 20.11 0.81 17.83
C LEU A 99 19.11 -0.35 17.81
N SER A 100 18.54 -0.67 18.97
CA SER A 100 17.54 -1.72 19.10
C SER A 100 16.16 -1.17 18.78
N LEU A 101 15.42 -1.88 17.92
CA LEU A 101 13.99 -1.68 17.78
C LEU A 101 13.30 -2.33 18.99
N ARG A 102 12.29 -1.67 19.51
CA ARG A 102 11.55 -2.15 20.70
C ARG A 102 10.33 -2.96 20.34
N GLU A 103 9.72 -2.60 19.23
CA GLU A 103 8.52 -3.22 18.73
C GLU A 103 8.54 -3.10 17.20
N LEU A 104 8.78 -4.22 16.57
CA LEU A 104 8.67 -4.34 15.12
C LEU A 104 7.63 -5.42 14.81
N ASP A 105 6.50 -5.00 14.24
CA ASP A 105 5.44 -5.89 13.81
C ASP A 105 5.43 -5.99 12.29
N VAL A 106 5.51 -7.23 11.81
CA VAL A 106 5.53 -7.54 10.38
C VAL A 106 4.49 -8.59 10.08
N THR A 107 3.61 -8.32 9.11
CA THR A 107 2.68 -9.31 8.55
C THR A 107 3.25 -9.83 7.23
N VAL A 108 3.34 -11.15 7.11
CA VAL A 108 3.80 -11.83 5.90
C VAL A 108 2.63 -12.56 5.25
N PHE A 109 2.46 -12.36 3.95
CA PHE A 109 1.47 -13.04 3.13
C PHE A 109 2.18 -14.03 2.21
N TYR A 110 1.80 -15.30 2.29
CA TYR A 110 2.40 -16.35 1.50
C TYR A 110 1.36 -17.31 0.95
N LYS A 111 1.74 -18.01 -0.11
CA LYS A 111 0.96 -19.06 -0.73
C LYS A 111 1.86 -20.27 -0.99
N ALA A 112 1.34 -21.46 -0.74
CA ALA A 112 1.99 -22.71 -1.14
C ALA A 112 1.41 -23.22 -2.47
N ALA A 113 2.23 -23.88 -3.27
CA ALA A 113 1.80 -24.54 -4.48
C ALA A 113 0.85 -25.71 -4.15
N GLN A 114 -0.28 -25.77 -4.83
CA GLN A 114 -1.35 -26.75 -4.53
C GLN A 114 -0.90 -28.20 -4.69
N ASP A 115 -0.07 -28.45 -5.68
CA ASP A 115 0.48 -29.76 -6.07
C ASP A 115 1.66 -30.20 -5.21
N LYS A 116 2.00 -29.48 -4.16
CA LYS A 116 3.14 -29.74 -3.26
C LYS A 116 2.75 -29.79 -1.79
N ILE A 117 1.48 -29.66 -1.48
CA ILE A 117 0.99 -29.60 -0.08
C ILE A 117 1.17 -30.96 0.60
N ALA A 118 0.96 -32.08 -0.10
CA ALA A 118 1.18 -33.42 0.44
C ALA A 118 2.66 -33.65 0.77
N ASP A 119 3.57 -33.27 -0.11
CA ASP A 119 5.02 -33.33 0.13
C ASP A 119 5.41 -32.48 1.34
N LEU A 120 4.88 -31.25 1.45
CA LEU A 120 5.10 -30.36 2.60
C LEU A 120 4.60 -30.98 3.91
N THR A 121 3.44 -31.63 3.89
CA THR A 121 2.89 -32.32 5.05
C THR A 121 3.78 -33.45 5.52
N VAL A 122 4.38 -34.22 4.62
CA VAL A 122 5.34 -35.28 4.97
C VAL A 122 6.61 -34.67 5.56
N LYS A 123 7.13 -33.63 4.94
CA LYS A 123 8.42 -33.01 5.32
C LYS A 123 8.31 -32.18 6.62
N TYR A 124 7.18 -31.51 6.84
CA TYR A 124 7.02 -30.48 7.87
C TYR A 124 5.84 -30.69 8.82
N SER A 125 5.30 -31.91 8.94
CA SER A 125 4.10 -32.22 9.74
C SER A 125 4.15 -31.77 11.20
N ALA A 126 5.33 -31.65 11.78
CA ALA A 126 5.48 -31.18 13.17
C ALA A 126 5.30 -29.66 13.35
N THR A 127 5.19 -28.91 12.29
CA THR A 127 5.15 -27.42 12.29
C THR A 127 3.88 -26.85 11.67
N GLU A 128 2.85 -27.68 11.52
CA GLU A 128 1.55 -27.27 11.00
C GLU A 128 0.77 -26.49 12.06
N GLU A 129 0.11 -25.43 11.64
CA GLU A 129 -0.81 -24.67 12.50
C GLU A 129 -2.21 -24.74 11.93
N ARG A 130 -3.19 -24.86 12.84
CA ARG A 130 -4.59 -24.96 12.50
C ARG A 130 -5.28 -23.61 12.57
N GLY A 131 -5.80 -23.16 11.43
CA GLY A 131 -6.57 -21.93 11.34
C GLY A 131 -7.97 -22.02 11.98
N PRO A 132 -8.67 -20.88 12.06
CA PRO A 132 -9.96 -20.74 12.76
C PRO A 132 -11.06 -21.67 12.27
N GLN A 133 -11.03 -22.04 10.98
CA GLN A 133 -12.03 -22.93 10.36
C GLN A 133 -11.64 -24.41 10.40
N GLY A 134 -10.57 -24.76 11.11
CA GLY A 134 -10.06 -26.12 11.17
C GLY A 134 -9.21 -26.53 9.98
N VAL A 135 -8.93 -25.62 9.05
CA VAL A 135 -8.05 -25.78 7.91
C VAL A 135 -6.62 -25.50 8.34
N PHE A 136 -5.67 -26.34 7.94
CA PHE A 136 -4.27 -26.17 8.30
C PHE A 136 -3.56 -25.20 7.33
N TYR A 137 -2.59 -24.48 7.86
CA TYR A 137 -1.68 -23.66 7.06
C TYR A 137 -0.46 -24.50 6.64
N PRO A 138 -0.19 -24.66 5.33
CA PRO A 138 0.90 -25.52 4.87
C PRO A 138 2.26 -24.96 5.33
N ALA A 139 3.05 -25.81 5.98
CA ALA A 139 4.41 -25.54 6.46
C ALA A 139 4.56 -24.23 7.27
N TYR A 140 3.51 -23.79 7.97
CA TYR A 140 3.43 -22.54 8.73
C TYR A 140 4.70 -22.26 9.55
N GLY A 141 5.10 -23.20 10.41
CA GLY A 141 6.22 -22.99 11.32
C GLY A 141 7.57 -22.86 10.63
N VAL A 142 7.73 -23.38 9.41
CA VAL A 142 8.95 -23.20 8.62
C VAL A 142 8.97 -21.78 8.05
N VAL A 143 7.90 -21.37 7.38
CA VAL A 143 7.79 -20.03 6.80
C VAL A 143 7.92 -18.96 7.88
N TRP A 144 7.29 -19.18 9.04
CA TRP A 144 7.37 -18.27 10.19
C TRP A 144 8.81 -18.07 10.70
N ARG A 145 9.57 -19.19 10.87
CA ARG A 145 10.97 -19.12 11.33
C ARG A 145 11.89 -18.47 10.31
N GLU A 146 11.72 -18.78 9.03
CA GLU A 146 12.51 -18.14 7.97
C GLU A 146 12.19 -16.66 7.83
N ALA A 147 10.92 -16.30 7.93
CA ALA A 147 10.49 -14.90 7.90
C ALA A 147 11.07 -14.10 9.05
N ARG A 148 11.00 -14.66 10.26
CA ARG A 148 11.62 -14.03 11.43
C ARG A 148 13.13 -13.84 11.22
N GLY A 149 13.81 -14.86 10.74
CA GLY A 149 15.26 -14.78 10.45
C GLY A 149 15.58 -13.74 9.38
N ALA A 150 14.78 -13.68 8.31
CA ALA A 150 14.95 -12.70 7.24
C ALA A 150 14.74 -11.25 7.73
N VAL A 151 13.73 -11.02 8.57
CA VAL A 151 13.49 -9.70 9.18
C VAL A 151 14.69 -9.26 10.01
N TYR A 152 15.19 -10.12 10.90
CA TYR A 152 16.35 -9.80 11.74
C TYR A 152 17.59 -9.48 10.90
N GLU A 153 17.86 -10.25 9.86
CA GLU A 153 19.03 -10.06 8.99
C GLU A 153 18.94 -8.77 8.18
N VAL A 154 17.77 -8.50 7.59
CA VAL A 154 17.56 -7.27 6.80
C VAL A 154 17.66 -6.03 7.69
N VAL A 155 17.03 -6.05 8.86
CA VAL A 155 17.10 -4.91 9.81
C VAL A 155 18.53 -4.66 10.27
N ALA A 156 19.31 -5.71 10.52
CA ALA A 156 20.72 -5.56 10.91
C ALA A 156 21.61 -4.93 9.82
N GLY A 157 21.17 -4.96 8.57
CA GLY A 157 21.86 -4.33 7.43
C GLY A 157 21.43 -2.89 7.11
N ILE A 158 20.40 -2.35 7.77
CA ILE A 158 19.82 -1.04 7.46
C ILE A 158 19.93 -0.12 8.69
N ASP A 159 20.28 1.15 8.45
CA ASP A 159 20.33 2.18 9.47
C ASP A 159 18.92 2.50 10.03
N SER A 160 18.80 2.72 11.33
CA SER A 160 17.52 2.97 11.99
C SER A 160 16.78 4.19 11.43
N LEU A 161 17.52 5.25 11.08
CA LEU A 161 16.92 6.45 10.49
C LEU A 161 16.32 6.16 9.11
N LEU A 162 16.96 5.31 8.31
CA LEU A 162 16.47 4.89 7.00
C LEU A 162 15.24 4.00 7.13
N LEU A 163 15.22 3.08 8.10
CA LEU A 163 14.06 2.24 8.42
C LEU A 163 12.81 3.07 8.73
N HIS A 164 12.97 4.18 9.48
CA HIS A 164 11.85 5.08 9.79
C HIS A 164 11.36 5.89 8.59
N LYS A 165 12.25 6.26 7.67
CA LYS A 165 11.92 7.04 6.48
C LYS A 165 11.34 6.21 5.34
N GLU A 166 11.91 5.04 5.11
CA GLU A 166 11.68 4.24 3.91
C GLU A 166 11.33 2.80 4.28
N ARG A 167 10.14 2.62 4.88
CA ARG A 167 9.61 1.29 5.24
C ARG A 167 9.49 0.35 4.06
N GLU A 168 9.31 0.89 2.87
CA GLU A 168 9.18 0.14 1.62
C GLU A 168 10.46 -0.65 1.30
N ILE A 169 11.64 -0.06 1.53
CA ILE A 169 12.93 -0.74 1.37
C ILE A 169 13.01 -1.98 2.27
N LEU A 170 12.56 -1.85 3.53
CA LEU A 170 12.53 -2.97 4.46
C LEU A 170 11.61 -4.08 3.95
N GLN A 171 10.39 -3.74 3.53
CA GLN A 171 9.40 -4.70 3.04
C GLN A 171 9.93 -5.47 1.82
N ASP A 172 10.47 -4.78 0.83
CA ASP A 172 11.01 -5.36 -0.39
C ASP A 172 12.24 -6.24 -0.12
N SER A 173 13.12 -5.78 0.77
CA SER A 173 14.34 -6.53 1.10
C SER A 173 14.00 -7.82 1.86
N VAL A 174 13.06 -7.76 2.80
CA VAL A 174 12.56 -8.94 3.52
C VAL A 174 11.88 -9.91 2.56
N LEU A 175 11.03 -9.41 1.66
CA LEU A 175 10.34 -10.24 0.66
C LEU A 175 11.35 -11.01 -0.20
N LYS A 176 12.34 -10.31 -0.76
CA LYS A 176 13.37 -10.91 -1.63
C LYS A 176 14.21 -11.93 -0.89
N LEU A 177 14.67 -11.60 0.31
CA LEU A 177 15.50 -12.51 1.12
C LEU A 177 14.71 -13.74 1.56
N LEU A 178 13.46 -13.55 2.01
CA LEU A 178 12.59 -14.63 2.44
C LEU A 178 12.27 -15.57 1.26
N GLN A 179 11.91 -15.03 0.09
CA GLN A 179 11.68 -15.83 -1.10
C GLN A 179 12.91 -16.64 -1.48
N ALA A 180 14.09 -16.01 -1.50
CA ALA A 180 15.34 -16.71 -1.82
C ALA A 180 15.67 -17.83 -0.83
N ARG A 181 15.41 -17.64 0.47
CA ARG A 181 15.63 -18.68 1.49
C ARG A 181 14.66 -19.84 1.37
N LEU A 182 13.41 -19.56 1.05
CA LEU A 182 12.41 -20.61 0.85
C LEU A 182 12.68 -21.37 -0.44
N ASP A 183 13.07 -20.70 -1.52
CA ASP A 183 13.44 -21.33 -2.78
C ASP A 183 14.71 -22.19 -2.68
N ALA A 184 15.64 -21.81 -1.80
CA ALA A 184 16.82 -22.65 -1.52
C ALA A 184 16.47 -23.95 -0.78
N LYS A 185 15.37 -23.98 -0.01
CA LYS A 185 14.91 -25.18 0.72
C LYS A 185 13.97 -26.05 -0.11
N ASP A 186 13.01 -25.41 -0.75
CA ASP A 186 11.94 -26.04 -1.52
C ASP A 186 11.64 -25.18 -2.76
N PRO A 187 12.37 -25.41 -3.86
CA PRO A 187 12.28 -24.58 -5.06
C PRO A 187 10.87 -24.56 -5.65
N GLY A 188 10.31 -23.36 -5.86
CA GLY A 188 9.02 -23.16 -6.50
C GLY A 188 7.80 -23.60 -5.69
N VAL A 189 7.97 -23.98 -4.43
CA VAL A 189 6.87 -24.45 -3.56
C VAL A 189 6.16 -23.29 -2.88
N PHE A 190 6.90 -22.28 -2.46
CA PHE A 190 6.38 -21.13 -1.76
C PHE A 190 6.45 -19.88 -2.62
N SER A 191 5.41 -19.05 -2.55
CA SER A 191 5.36 -17.73 -3.15
C SER A 191 5.01 -16.70 -2.08
N ILE A 192 5.93 -15.78 -1.81
CA ILE A 192 5.69 -14.67 -0.90
C ILE A 192 5.02 -13.56 -1.71
N GLN A 193 3.77 -13.24 -1.35
CA GLN A 193 2.97 -12.27 -2.07
C GLN A 193 3.34 -10.84 -1.68
N ARG A 194 3.45 -10.61 -0.39
CA ARG A 194 3.81 -9.29 0.18
C ARG A 194 4.25 -9.41 1.62
N VAL A 195 4.99 -8.40 2.04
CA VAL A 195 5.40 -8.18 3.43
C VAL A 195 4.93 -6.79 3.82
N VAL A 196 4.31 -6.65 4.98
CA VAL A 196 3.77 -5.38 5.47
C VAL A 196 4.33 -5.09 6.86
N VAL A 197 5.02 -3.98 7.02
CA VAL A 197 5.47 -3.49 8.32
C VAL A 197 4.34 -2.68 8.96
N ARG A 198 3.75 -3.18 10.06
CA ARG A 198 2.64 -2.55 10.79
C ARG A 198 3.12 -1.54 11.82
N ALA A 199 4.04 -1.96 12.65
CA ALA A 199 4.65 -1.12 13.68
C ALA A 199 6.17 -1.15 13.55
N LEU A 200 6.79 -0.02 13.84
CA LEU A 200 8.24 0.13 13.91
C LEU A 200 8.53 1.19 14.97
N ASN A 201 8.83 0.75 16.18
CA ASN A 201 9.08 1.60 17.32
C ASN A 201 10.49 1.36 17.87
N THR A 202 11.15 2.43 18.26
CA THR A 202 12.44 2.41 18.95
C THR A 202 12.29 2.82 20.41
N ASP A 203 13.38 2.82 21.16
CA ASP A 203 13.35 3.38 22.52
C ASP A 203 12.96 4.86 22.47
N PRO A 204 12.10 5.37 23.38
CA PRO A 204 11.64 6.76 23.37
C PRO A 204 12.77 7.81 23.35
N SER A 205 13.91 7.53 23.96
CA SER A 205 15.08 8.43 23.94
C SER A 205 15.74 8.49 22.55
N ILE A 206 15.75 7.37 21.86
CA ILE A 206 16.26 7.23 20.48
C ILE A 206 15.28 7.89 19.52
N GLU A 207 13.98 7.64 19.69
CA GLU A 207 12.91 8.24 18.90
C GLU A 207 12.97 9.78 18.93
N GLN A 208 13.17 10.38 20.12
CA GLN A 208 13.37 11.81 20.25
C GLN A 208 14.62 12.31 19.49
N SER A 209 15.72 11.56 19.57
CA SER A 209 16.95 11.88 18.84
C SER A 209 16.77 11.81 17.33
N ILE A 210 16.06 10.80 16.83
CA ILE A 210 15.70 10.65 15.42
C ILE A 210 14.81 11.81 14.97
N GLN A 211 13.78 12.14 15.74
CA GLN A 211 12.89 13.27 15.44
C GLN A 211 13.65 14.59 15.39
N LEU A 212 14.58 14.82 16.32
CA LEU A 212 15.42 16.02 16.31
C LEU A 212 16.34 16.07 15.08
N ALA A 213 16.95 14.96 14.73
CA ALA A 213 17.78 14.84 13.52
C ALA A 213 16.98 15.13 12.24
N VAL A 214 15.77 14.56 12.13
CA VAL A 214 14.85 14.81 11.01
C VAL A 214 14.42 16.28 10.96
N GLN A 215 14.10 16.89 12.10
CA GLN A 215 13.76 18.30 12.16
C GLN A 215 14.92 19.20 11.71
N ASN A 216 16.13 18.91 12.17
CA ASN A 216 17.32 19.67 11.76
C ASN A 216 17.60 19.51 10.27
N GLN A 217 17.44 18.30 9.71
CA GLN A 217 17.59 18.09 8.28
C GLN A 217 16.55 18.86 7.46
N LYS A 218 15.29 18.86 7.89
CA LYS A 218 14.22 19.64 7.25
C LYS A 218 14.49 21.15 7.33
N LYS A 219 15.00 21.65 8.48
CA LYS A 219 15.42 23.06 8.61
C LYS A 219 16.54 23.42 7.65
N LEU A 220 17.50 22.53 7.47
CA LEU A 220 18.63 22.73 6.55
C LEU A 220 18.16 22.73 5.09
N GLU A 221 17.25 21.86 4.75
CA GLU A 221 16.62 21.81 3.43
C GLU A 221 15.78 23.07 3.14
N ALA A 222 14.96 23.50 4.11
CA ALA A 222 14.21 24.75 4.02
C ALA A 222 15.13 25.96 3.83
N LYS A 223 16.25 26.03 4.53
CA LYS A 223 17.25 27.08 4.33
C LYS A 223 17.90 27.04 2.96
N LYS A 224 18.18 25.87 2.41
CA LYS A 224 18.68 25.75 1.03
C LYS A 224 17.68 26.28 0.01
N ILE A 225 16.41 25.93 0.17
CA ILE A 225 15.31 26.41 -0.69
C ILE A 225 15.17 27.94 -0.55
N GLU A 226 15.23 28.48 0.67
CA GLU A 226 15.17 29.92 0.93
C GLU A 226 16.30 30.68 0.20
N VAL A 227 17.53 30.16 0.26
CA VAL A 227 18.69 30.73 -0.46
C VAL A 227 18.48 30.65 -1.98
N GLU A 228 17.97 29.54 -2.48
CA GLU A 228 17.66 29.37 -3.91
C GLU A 228 16.59 30.36 -4.37
N ILE A 229 15.51 30.54 -3.60
CA ILE A 229 14.45 31.51 -3.87
C ILE A 229 15.05 32.91 -3.92
N ALA A 230 15.82 33.32 -2.90
CA ALA A 230 16.46 34.64 -2.85
C ALA A 230 17.40 34.88 -4.04
N SER A 231 18.15 33.85 -4.47
CA SER A 231 18.97 33.92 -5.68
C SER A 231 18.13 34.14 -6.94
N LYS A 232 17.01 33.41 -7.09
CA LYS A 232 16.11 33.57 -8.22
C LYS A 232 15.39 34.91 -8.23
N GLU A 233 15.02 35.42 -7.06
CA GLU A 233 14.42 36.76 -6.93
C GLU A 233 15.42 37.85 -7.36
N ALA A 234 16.69 37.75 -6.93
CA ALA A 234 17.75 38.66 -7.37
C ALA A 234 17.96 38.59 -8.91
N ASP A 235 17.99 37.41 -9.50
CA ASP A 235 18.09 37.21 -10.97
C ASP A 235 16.89 37.87 -11.69
N ILE A 236 15.69 37.75 -11.16
CA ILE A 236 14.48 38.39 -11.71
C ILE A 236 14.59 39.91 -11.63
N GLU A 237 15.10 40.45 -10.52
CA GLU A 237 15.25 41.88 -10.34
C GLU A 237 16.31 42.44 -11.31
N VAL A 238 17.43 41.76 -11.48
CA VAL A 238 18.46 42.10 -12.48
C VAL A 238 17.87 42.07 -13.89
N ALA A 239 17.11 41.03 -14.24
CA ALA A 239 16.46 40.92 -15.54
C ALA A 239 15.46 42.05 -15.80
N LYS A 240 14.66 42.43 -14.79
CA LYS A 240 13.75 43.59 -14.83
C LYS A 240 14.51 44.89 -15.04
N ALA A 241 15.56 45.12 -14.26
CA ALA A 241 16.41 46.32 -14.40
C ALA A 241 17.04 46.44 -15.80
N GLN A 242 17.56 45.31 -16.34
CA GLN A 242 18.07 45.27 -17.69
C GLN A 242 16.98 45.52 -18.74
N GLY A 243 15.78 44.97 -18.55
CA GLY A 243 14.61 45.22 -19.39
C GLY A 243 14.23 46.70 -19.42
N ILE A 244 14.18 47.36 -18.26
CA ILE A 244 13.90 48.79 -18.16
C ILE A 244 15.03 49.62 -18.80
N ALA A 245 16.28 49.25 -18.56
CA ALA A 245 17.42 49.94 -19.19
C ALA A 245 17.36 49.86 -20.72
N ARG A 246 17.08 48.68 -21.29
CA ARG A 246 16.90 48.48 -22.74
C ARG A 246 15.70 49.26 -23.28
N ALA A 247 14.58 49.22 -22.57
CA ALA A 247 13.40 50.00 -22.95
C ALA A 247 13.70 51.51 -23.00
N ASN A 248 14.39 52.04 -21.96
CA ASN A 248 14.80 53.45 -21.93
C ASN A 248 15.79 53.80 -23.04
N GLN A 249 16.72 52.89 -23.40
CA GLN A 249 17.62 53.11 -24.56
C GLN A 249 16.82 53.20 -25.87
N ILE A 250 15.86 52.31 -26.08
CA ILE A 250 15.00 52.31 -27.29
C ILE A 250 14.15 53.58 -27.32
N ILE A 251 13.57 53.97 -26.22
CA ILE A 251 12.77 55.21 -26.10
C ILE A 251 13.65 56.42 -26.41
N ASN A 252 14.81 56.52 -25.76
CA ASN A 252 15.74 57.65 -26.01
C ASN A 252 16.24 57.71 -27.45
N ALA A 253 16.45 56.57 -28.10
CA ALA A 253 16.87 56.51 -29.51
C ALA A 253 15.71 56.89 -30.48
N SER A 254 14.44 56.64 -30.08
CA SER A 254 13.27 56.94 -30.90
C SER A 254 12.69 58.34 -30.66
N LEU A 255 12.99 58.98 -29.51
CA LEU A 255 12.52 60.32 -29.16
C LEU A 255 13.38 61.37 -29.85
N THR A 256 12.97 61.77 -31.06
CA THR A 256 13.51 62.96 -31.71
C THR A 256 12.89 64.23 -31.09
N ALA A 257 13.58 65.35 -31.17
CA ALA A 257 13.11 66.64 -30.68
C ALA A 257 11.75 67.04 -31.38
N GLU A 258 11.58 66.64 -32.63
CA GLU A 258 10.36 66.84 -33.42
C GLU A 258 9.19 65.98 -32.91
N TYR A 259 9.43 64.75 -32.51
CA TYR A 259 8.39 63.90 -31.93
C TYR A 259 7.93 64.43 -30.57
N LEU A 260 8.86 64.82 -29.68
CA LEU A 260 8.51 65.41 -28.40
C LEU A 260 7.72 66.72 -28.57
N GLN A 261 8.07 67.54 -29.57
CA GLN A 261 7.31 68.77 -29.86
C GLN A 261 5.91 68.43 -30.35
N HIS A 262 5.76 67.39 -31.18
CA HIS A 262 4.45 66.92 -31.64
C HIS A 262 3.58 66.41 -30.48
N GLU A 263 4.13 65.60 -29.60
CA GLU A 263 3.42 65.07 -28.41
C GLU A 263 2.97 66.19 -27.44
N ILE A 264 3.84 67.15 -27.22
CA ILE A 264 3.50 68.34 -26.43
C ILE A 264 2.38 69.14 -27.06
N ASN A 265 2.43 69.34 -28.38
CA ASN A 265 1.39 70.04 -29.09
C ASN A 265 0.02 69.30 -29.04
N MET A 266 0.06 67.97 -29.17
CA MET A 266 -1.14 67.13 -29.00
C MET A 266 -1.71 67.22 -27.59
N ALA A 267 -0.85 67.08 -26.56
CA ALA A 267 -1.28 67.22 -25.18
C ALA A 267 -1.90 68.58 -24.85
N LEU A 268 -1.33 69.63 -25.42
CA LEU A 268 -1.88 71.01 -25.33
C LEU A 268 -3.20 71.18 -26.04
N ALA A 269 -3.34 70.57 -27.22
CA ALA A 269 -4.60 70.58 -27.96
C ALA A 269 -5.71 69.82 -27.22
N GLU A 270 -5.41 68.72 -26.61
CA GLU A 270 -6.31 67.95 -25.76
C GLU A 270 -6.68 68.73 -24.48
N PHE A 271 -5.69 69.38 -23.87
CA PHE A 271 -5.88 70.24 -22.71
C PHE A 271 -6.76 71.43 -23.01
N ALA A 272 -6.61 72.04 -24.21
CA ALA A 272 -7.46 73.15 -24.63
C ALA A 272 -8.91 72.77 -24.84
N LYS A 273 -9.23 71.50 -24.98
CA LYS A 273 -10.62 70.99 -25.08
C LYS A 273 -11.28 70.82 -23.69
N HIS A 274 -10.52 70.73 -22.65
CA HIS A 274 -11.02 70.55 -21.27
C HIS A 274 -10.81 71.88 -20.50
N ASP A 275 -11.89 72.51 -20.11
CA ASP A 275 -11.95 73.84 -19.51
C ASP A 275 -11.05 73.96 -18.26
N GLY A 276 -9.90 74.61 -18.44
CA GLY A 276 -9.30 75.51 -17.47
C GLY A 276 -8.67 74.97 -16.17
N GLN A 277 -7.94 73.89 -16.17
CA GLN A 277 -7.10 73.56 -15.01
C GLN A 277 -5.59 73.81 -15.31
N ALA A 278 -4.87 74.31 -14.29
CA ALA A 278 -3.48 74.77 -14.43
C ALA A 278 -2.48 73.67 -14.85
N VAL A 279 -1.76 73.89 -15.93
CA VAL A 279 -0.65 73.01 -16.35
C VAL A 279 0.63 73.48 -15.71
N VAL A 280 1.30 72.58 -15.01
CA VAL A 280 2.64 72.80 -14.50
C VAL A 280 3.66 72.48 -15.61
N ILE A 281 4.25 73.50 -16.19
CA ILE A 281 5.29 73.36 -17.23
C ILE A 281 6.65 73.36 -16.53
N PRO A 282 7.55 72.37 -16.78
CA PRO A 282 8.92 72.39 -16.26
C PRO A 282 9.70 73.63 -16.80
N ALA A 283 10.38 74.35 -15.91
CA ALA A 283 11.02 75.62 -16.21
C ALA A 283 12.23 75.56 -17.22
N ASN A 284 12.62 74.39 -17.66
CA ASN A 284 13.77 74.19 -18.57
C ASN A 284 13.42 74.03 -20.05
N MET A 285 12.18 74.24 -20.45
CA MET A 285 11.78 74.26 -21.87
C MET A 285 11.96 75.66 -22.45
N GLN A 286 13.12 75.91 -23.02
CA GLN A 286 13.37 77.13 -23.79
C GLN A 286 12.58 77.06 -25.12
N GLY A 287 11.69 78.00 -25.32
CA GLY A 287 10.93 78.17 -26.59
C GLY A 287 9.42 77.96 -26.53
N PHE A 288 8.86 77.77 -25.35
CA PHE A 288 7.42 77.59 -25.21
C PHE A 288 6.73 78.95 -24.94
N GLN A 289 6.12 79.56 -25.94
CA GLN A 289 5.22 80.69 -25.74
C GLN A 289 3.80 80.14 -25.50
N LEU A 290 3.39 80.14 -24.26
CA LEU A 290 2.02 79.89 -23.86
C LEU A 290 1.17 81.12 -24.17
N MET A 291 0.21 81.02 -25.09
CA MET A 291 -0.89 81.95 -25.13
C MET A 291 -1.87 81.62 -23.99
N LEU A 292 -1.60 82.18 -22.82
CA LEU A 292 -2.56 82.13 -21.73
C LEU A 292 -3.67 83.13 -21.98
N ASN A 293 -4.93 82.62 -22.00
CA ASN A 293 -6.08 83.49 -22.05
C ASN A 293 -6.11 84.40 -20.78
N ARG A 294 -5.89 85.66 -20.93
CA ARG A 294 -5.73 86.68 -19.89
C ARG A 294 -6.95 86.83 -18.98
N ASP A 295 -8.10 86.37 -19.40
CA ASP A 295 -9.37 86.44 -18.64
C ASP A 295 -9.58 85.33 -17.63
N ALA A 296 -8.89 84.21 -17.72
CA ALA A 296 -8.90 83.12 -16.73
C ALA A 296 -8.10 83.46 -15.46
N LEU A 297 -7.03 84.27 -15.56
CA LEU A 297 -6.19 84.64 -14.44
C LEU A 297 -6.82 85.73 -13.50
N ARG A 298 -7.87 86.39 -13.94
CA ARG A 298 -8.53 87.43 -13.13
C ARG A 298 -9.58 86.92 -12.15
N ARG A 299 -10.00 85.64 -12.24
CA ARG A 299 -11.04 85.09 -11.36
C ARG A 299 -10.53 84.22 -10.22
N GLY A 300 -9.25 84.06 -10.05
CA GLY A 300 -8.63 83.11 -9.11
C GLY A 300 -7.87 83.73 -7.96
N VAL A 301 -8.25 84.87 -7.45
CA VAL A 301 -7.71 85.32 -6.13
C VAL A 301 -8.55 84.71 -5.05
N ALA A 302 -8.18 83.55 -4.59
CA ALA A 302 -8.70 82.93 -3.40
C ALA A 302 -7.93 83.45 -2.17
N THR A 303 -8.61 83.93 -1.20
CA THR A 303 -8.16 84.36 0.13
C THR A 303 -7.36 83.28 0.87
N PRO A 304 -6.33 83.63 1.63
CA PRO A 304 -5.55 82.63 2.39
C PRO A 304 -6.34 82.16 3.60
N VAL A 305 -6.49 80.86 3.70
CA VAL A 305 -7.01 80.19 4.89
C VAL A 305 -5.85 80.11 5.92
N LYS A 306 -6.09 80.64 7.11
CA LYS A 306 -5.23 80.63 8.31
C LYS A 306 -5.28 79.22 8.89
N PRO A 307 -4.12 78.58 9.21
CA PRO A 307 -4.10 77.29 9.88
C PRO A 307 -4.43 77.41 11.38
N PRO A 308 -5.00 76.33 11.99
CA PRO A 308 -5.27 76.28 13.41
C PRO A 308 -4.00 76.10 14.25
#